data_1b2515f11b34298f63ecd990a44f9e8c
#
_entry.id   1b2515f11b34298f63ecd990a44f9e8c
#
_cell.length_a   1.000
_cell.length_b   1.000
_cell.length_c   1.000
_cell.angle_alpha   90.00
_cell.angle_beta   90.00
_cell.angle_gamma   90.00
#
_symmetry.space_group_name_H-M   'P 1'
#
loop_
_entity.id
_entity.type
_entity.pdbx_description
1 polymer ?
#
loop_
_entity_poly.entity_id
_entity_poly.type
_entity_poly.pdbx_seq_one_letter_code
_entity_poly.pdbx_strand_id
1 'polypeptide(L)'
;VLGSRGLGDVYKRQSYKDGKWGEPELTQDEYISVHMSAPCLHYGVESFEGLKAFRGADGKVRLFRPDENGKRFAATARKLCMAELPVETFVEMCRMVVKANERFVPPYGTGATLYLRPLEIGMGAFLGVHPAKEFMVCVFVSPVGAYFKEGIKPIRVIVNPDYDRAAPRGTGDVKCGGNYAASLEAGEAVSYTHLTLPT
;
A
#
# COMPACT_ATOMS: atom_id res chain seq x y z
N VAL A 1 -14.14 0.58 4.40
CA VAL A 1 -13.38 0.43 5.63
C VAL A 1 -12.75 -0.96 5.63
N LEU A 2 -11.43 -1.01 5.61
CA LEU A 2 -10.66 -2.22 5.81
C LEU A 2 -10.76 -2.57 7.31
N GLY A 3 -11.75 -3.36 7.69
CA GLY A 3 -11.86 -3.82 9.07
C GLY A 3 -10.75 -4.80 9.40
N SER A 4 -10.22 -4.76 10.62
CA SER A 4 -9.11 -5.57 11.13
C SER A 4 -9.35 -7.10 11.14
N ARG A 5 -10.49 -7.58 10.65
CA ARG A 5 -10.86 -9.01 10.56
C ARG A 5 -10.88 -9.54 9.13
N GLY A 6 -10.27 -8.83 8.17
CA GLY A 6 -10.38 -9.15 6.75
C GLY A 6 -9.06 -9.36 6.02
N LEU A 7 -7.95 -9.62 6.72
CA LEU A 7 -6.69 -9.99 6.05
C LEU A 7 -6.77 -11.43 5.56
N GLY A 8 -6.09 -11.71 4.44
CA GLY A 8 -5.82 -13.08 4.02
C GLY A 8 -4.89 -13.79 5.01
N ASP A 9 -4.83 -15.10 4.95
CA ASP A 9 -4.07 -15.92 5.91
C ASP A 9 -2.59 -16.11 5.51
N VAL A 10 -2.22 -15.72 4.31
CA VAL A 10 -0.87 -15.93 3.78
C VAL A 10 -0.32 -14.62 3.26
N TYR A 11 0.86 -14.29 3.69
CA TYR A 11 1.62 -13.08 3.37
C TYR A 11 2.88 -13.44 2.59
N LYS A 12 3.38 -12.50 1.80
CA LYS A 12 4.66 -12.62 1.10
C LYS A 12 5.65 -11.64 1.69
N ARG A 13 6.84 -12.10 2.08
CA ARG A 13 7.93 -11.26 2.59
C ARG A 13 9.22 -11.49 1.82
N GLN A 14 10.03 -10.45 1.74
CA GLN A 14 11.37 -10.50 1.15
C GLN A 14 12.25 -9.42 1.78
N SER A 15 13.42 -9.79 2.26
CA SER A 15 14.37 -8.87 2.89
C SER A 15 15.45 -8.44 1.91
N TYR A 16 15.92 -7.18 2.05
CA TYR A 16 17.11 -6.65 1.39
C TYR A 16 18.18 -6.37 2.42
N LYS A 17 19.35 -6.96 2.21
CA LYS A 17 20.52 -6.80 3.08
C LYS A 17 21.80 -7.01 2.29
N ASP A 18 22.87 -6.33 2.68
CA ASP A 18 24.20 -6.46 2.07
C ASP A 18 24.17 -6.25 0.53
N GLY A 19 23.35 -5.29 0.09
CA GLY A 19 23.26 -4.89 -1.32
C GLY A 19 22.41 -5.79 -2.21
N LYS A 20 21.66 -6.76 -1.66
CA LYS A 20 20.85 -7.69 -2.45
C LYS A 20 19.52 -8.07 -1.80
N TRP A 21 18.56 -8.40 -2.63
CA TRP A 21 17.31 -9.04 -2.21
C TRP A 21 17.57 -10.51 -1.89
N GLY A 22 17.04 -10.97 -0.75
CA GLY A 22 17.02 -12.38 -0.37
C GLY A 22 15.92 -13.15 -1.10
N GLU A 23 15.73 -14.42 -0.74
CA GLU A 23 14.66 -15.23 -1.29
C GLU A 23 13.29 -14.77 -0.74
N PRO A 24 12.28 -14.71 -1.60
CA PRO A 24 10.94 -14.36 -1.16
C PRO A 24 10.26 -15.55 -0.49
N GLU A 25 9.65 -15.34 0.68
CA GLU A 25 8.96 -16.37 1.46
C GLU A 25 7.46 -16.13 1.59
N LEU A 26 6.67 -17.21 1.67
CA LEU A 26 5.27 -17.17 2.10
C LEU A 26 5.21 -17.48 3.60
N THR A 27 4.47 -16.70 4.36
CA THR A 27 4.32 -16.84 5.80
C THR A 27 2.87 -16.65 6.23
N GLN A 28 2.48 -17.21 7.37
CA GLN A 28 1.19 -16.97 8.02
C GLN A 28 1.32 -16.02 9.23
N ASP A 29 2.55 -15.59 9.52
CA ASP A 29 2.78 -14.61 10.59
C ASP A 29 2.37 -13.21 10.12
N GLU A 30 1.38 -12.61 10.79
CA GLU A 30 0.85 -11.28 10.51
C GLU A 30 1.67 -10.13 11.12
N TYR A 31 2.68 -10.47 11.95
CA TYR A 31 3.51 -9.48 12.63
C TYR A 31 4.88 -9.34 11.97
N ILE A 32 5.39 -8.13 11.94
CA ILE A 32 6.75 -7.81 11.51
C ILE A 32 7.53 -7.33 12.72
N SER A 33 8.67 -7.98 13.00
CA SER A 33 9.59 -7.49 14.02
C SER A 33 10.43 -6.35 13.46
N VAL A 34 10.31 -5.17 14.05
CA VAL A 34 11.02 -3.95 13.65
C VAL A 34 11.79 -3.41 14.84
N HIS A 35 13.07 -3.10 14.66
CA HIS A 35 13.87 -2.47 15.72
C HIS A 35 13.32 -1.08 16.03
N MET A 36 13.28 -0.69 17.32
CA MET A 36 12.68 0.58 17.75
C MET A 36 13.32 1.83 17.12
N SER A 37 14.56 1.75 16.66
CA SER A 37 15.25 2.83 15.96
C SER A 37 15.22 2.70 14.43
N ALA A 38 14.37 1.83 13.87
CA ALA A 38 14.30 1.64 12.42
C ALA A 38 13.84 2.93 11.71
N PRO A 39 14.43 3.26 10.55
CA PRO A 39 14.14 4.51 9.82
C PRO A 39 12.68 4.66 9.40
N CYS A 40 11.96 3.57 9.17
CA CYS A 40 10.53 3.63 8.85
C CYS A 40 9.69 4.22 9.98
N LEU A 41 10.07 4.02 11.26
CA LEU A 41 9.33 4.51 12.42
C LEU A 41 9.58 6.01 12.70
N HIS A 42 10.74 6.53 12.33
CA HIS A 42 11.15 7.88 12.71
C HIS A 42 11.14 8.87 11.54
N TYR A 43 11.44 8.40 10.35
CA TYR A 43 11.68 9.28 9.20
C TYR A 43 10.79 8.96 8.00
N GLY A 44 9.79 8.07 8.16
CA GLY A 44 8.87 7.69 7.10
C GLY A 44 9.56 7.05 5.90
N VAL A 45 10.67 6.31 6.13
CA VAL A 45 11.36 5.58 5.06
C VAL A 45 10.53 4.35 4.73
N GLU A 46 9.48 4.58 3.95
CA GLU A 46 8.53 3.55 3.54
C GLU A 46 7.86 3.92 2.22
N SER A 47 7.49 2.91 1.45
CA SER A 47 6.67 3.04 0.26
C SER A 47 5.59 1.97 0.23
N PHE A 48 4.46 2.24 -0.41
CA PHE A 48 3.42 1.23 -0.55
C PHE A 48 2.70 1.32 -1.88
N GLU A 49 2.01 0.24 -2.22
CA GLU A 49 1.15 0.17 -3.38
C GLU A 49 -0.25 -0.32 -3.02
N GLY A 50 -1.16 -0.15 -3.96
CA GLY A 50 -2.51 -0.67 -3.85
C GLY A 50 -3.01 -1.10 -5.21
N LEU A 51 -3.31 -2.39 -5.34
CA LEU A 51 -3.92 -2.96 -6.53
C LEU A 51 -4.98 -3.99 -6.14
N LYS A 52 -5.70 -4.51 -7.12
CA LYS A 52 -6.83 -5.40 -6.85
C LYS A 52 -6.77 -6.64 -7.72
N ALA A 53 -7.17 -7.78 -7.14
CA ALA A 53 -7.47 -8.99 -7.88
C ALA A 53 -8.98 -9.14 -8.02
N PHE A 54 -9.41 -9.56 -9.21
CA PHE A 54 -10.80 -9.67 -9.61
C PHE A 54 -11.11 -11.10 -10.06
N ARG A 55 -12.25 -11.62 -9.66
CA ARG A 55 -12.79 -12.86 -10.27
C ARG A 55 -13.62 -12.48 -11.49
N GLY A 56 -13.26 -13.05 -12.64
CA GLY A 56 -14.02 -12.87 -13.88
C GLY A 56 -15.27 -13.75 -13.94
N ALA A 57 -16.14 -13.50 -14.91
CA ALA A 57 -17.32 -14.33 -15.19
C ALA A 57 -16.97 -15.78 -15.53
N ASP A 58 -15.75 -16.02 -16.03
CA ASP A 58 -15.20 -17.36 -16.31
C ASP A 58 -14.56 -18.02 -15.08
N GLY A 59 -14.74 -17.46 -13.89
CA GLY A 59 -14.19 -17.95 -12.63
C GLY A 59 -12.70 -17.66 -12.42
N LYS A 60 -11.96 -17.19 -13.43
CA LYS A 60 -10.52 -16.96 -13.33
C LYS A 60 -10.22 -15.67 -12.56
N VAL A 61 -9.17 -15.71 -11.76
CA VAL A 61 -8.68 -14.54 -11.02
C VAL A 61 -7.65 -13.78 -11.85
N ARG A 62 -7.77 -12.46 -11.88
CA ARG A 62 -6.91 -11.57 -12.67
C ARG A 62 -6.43 -10.38 -11.86
N LEU A 63 -5.19 -9.96 -12.12
CA LEU A 63 -4.64 -8.66 -11.74
C LEU A 63 -4.71 -7.72 -12.95
N PHE A 64 -5.02 -6.46 -12.71
CA PHE A 64 -5.05 -5.45 -13.79
C PHE A 64 -3.78 -4.62 -13.74
N ARG A 65 -2.94 -4.74 -14.78
CA ARG A 65 -1.69 -3.99 -14.99
C ARG A 65 -0.78 -3.91 -13.75
N PRO A 66 -0.45 -5.04 -13.11
CA PRO A 66 0.39 -5.02 -11.90
C PRO A 66 1.82 -4.52 -12.16
N ASP A 67 2.29 -4.59 -13.41
CA ASP A 67 3.57 -4.03 -13.87
C ASP A 67 3.63 -2.51 -13.69
N GLU A 68 2.55 -1.78 -13.94
CA GLU A 68 2.51 -0.32 -13.72
C GLU A 68 2.59 0.04 -12.22
N ASN A 69 1.98 -0.78 -11.37
CA ASN A 69 2.16 -0.63 -9.92
C ASN A 69 3.62 -0.92 -9.53
N GLY A 70 4.24 -1.96 -10.09
CA GLY A 70 5.64 -2.28 -9.86
C GLY A 70 6.59 -1.16 -10.30
N LYS A 71 6.36 -0.56 -11.47
CA LYS A 71 7.13 0.60 -11.95
C LYS A 71 7.02 1.80 -11.00
N ARG A 72 5.81 2.10 -10.49
CA ARG A 72 5.60 3.18 -9.53
C ARG A 72 6.23 2.87 -8.16
N PHE A 73 6.17 1.62 -7.73
CA PHE A 73 6.82 1.16 -6.51
C PHE A 73 8.33 1.37 -6.57
N ALA A 74 8.98 0.94 -7.66
CA ALA A 74 10.40 1.19 -7.90
C ALA A 74 10.75 2.68 -8.00
N ALA A 75 9.89 3.49 -8.67
CA ALA A 75 10.09 4.93 -8.75
C ALA A 75 10.00 5.61 -7.37
N THR A 76 9.09 5.17 -6.51
CA THR A 76 8.98 5.64 -5.12
C THR A 76 10.23 5.26 -4.33
N ALA A 77 10.68 4.01 -4.41
CA ALA A 77 11.90 3.54 -3.76
C ALA A 77 13.12 4.39 -4.17
N ARG A 78 13.30 4.63 -5.47
CA ARG A 78 14.38 5.48 -5.98
C ARG A 78 14.33 6.90 -5.42
N LYS A 79 13.17 7.54 -5.38
CA LYS A 79 13.00 8.90 -4.83
C LYS A 79 13.36 8.99 -3.36
N LEU A 80 13.07 7.94 -2.59
CA LEU A 80 13.30 7.86 -1.15
C LEU A 80 14.66 7.21 -0.80
N CYS A 81 15.52 6.98 -1.78
CA CYS A 81 16.82 6.29 -1.62
C CYS A 81 16.68 4.91 -0.94
N MET A 82 15.62 4.19 -1.30
CA MET A 82 15.34 2.82 -0.87
C MET A 82 15.83 1.81 -1.93
N ALA A 83 15.86 0.53 -1.58
CA ALA A 83 16.24 -0.53 -2.51
C ALA A 83 15.13 -0.78 -3.54
N GLU A 84 15.43 -0.59 -4.82
CA GLU A 84 14.45 -0.86 -5.87
C GLU A 84 14.15 -2.36 -5.99
N LEU A 85 12.90 -2.76 -5.81
CA LEU A 85 12.45 -4.11 -6.12
C LEU A 85 12.22 -4.22 -7.64
N PRO A 86 12.81 -5.23 -8.34
CA PRO A 86 12.53 -5.44 -9.75
C PRO A 86 11.05 -5.61 -10.03
N VAL A 87 10.56 -5.02 -11.14
CA VAL A 87 9.13 -5.05 -11.50
C VAL A 87 8.60 -6.48 -11.64
N GLU A 88 9.39 -7.37 -12.22
CA GLU A 88 9.04 -8.78 -12.40
C GLU A 88 8.89 -9.47 -11.05
N THR A 89 9.78 -9.18 -10.10
CA THR A 89 9.69 -9.71 -8.71
C THR A 89 8.44 -9.19 -8.01
N PHE A 90 8.14 -7.89 -8.14
CA PHE A 90 6.91 -7.30 -7.60
C PHE A 90 5.66 -8.00 -8.14
N VAL A 91 5.58 -8.20 -9.46
CA VAL A 91 4.44 -8.87 -10.11
C VAL A 91 4.32 -10.31 -9.63
N GLU A 92 5.43 -11.03 -9.52
CA GLU A 92 5.42 -12.42 -9.06
C GLU A 92 5.00 -12.51 -7.58
N MET A 93 5.49 -11.64 -6.70
CA MET A 93 5.03 -11.57 -5.31
C MET A 93 3.52 -11.35 -5.23
N CYS A 94 2.96 -10.45 -6.04
CA CYS A 94 1.51 -10.23 -6.12
C CYS A 94 0.75 -11.47 -6.60
N ARG A 95 1.26 -12.19 -7.60
CA ARG A 95 0.64 -13.42 -8.09
C ARG A 95 0.66 -14.53 -7.05
N MET A 96 1.79 -14.71 -6.36
CA MET A 96 1.94 -15.74 -5.34
C MET A 96 0.99 -15.52 -4.16
N VAL A 97 0.87 -14.28 -3.66
CA VAL A 97 -0.01 -13.99 -2.54
C VAL A 97 -1.48 -14.13 -2.93
N VAL A 98 -1.87 -13.74 -4.14
CA VAL A 98 -3.24 -13.95 -4.65
C VAL A 98 -3.55 -15.43 -4.77
N LYS A 99 -2.64 -16.23 -5.34
CA LYS A 99 -2.81 -17.68 -5.47
C LYS A 99 -2.98 -18.36 -4.11
N ALA A 100 -2.15 -17.99 -3.13
CA ALA A 100 -2.22 -18.53 -1.78
C ALA A 100 -3.53 -18.16 -1.04
N ASN A 101 -4.13 -17.03 -1.41
CA ASN A 101 -5.36 -16.49 -0.80
C ASN A 101 -6.57 -16.52 -1.76
N GLU A 102 -6.55 -17.37 -2.79
CA GLU A 102 -7.59 -17.35 -3.84
C GLU A 102 -9.01 -17.54 -3.30
N ARG A 103 -9.17 -18.27 -2.19
CA ARG A 103 -10.46 -18.47 -1.52
C ARG A 103 -11.11 -17.18 -1.01
N PHE A 104 -10.31 -16.14 -0.79
CA PHE A 104 -10.77 -14.82 -0.33
C PHE A 104 -11.09 -13.86 -1.48
N VAL A 105 -10.83 -14.24 -2.74
CA VAL A 105 -11.23 -13.41 -3.89
C VAL A 105 -12.75 -13.47 -4.03
N PRO A 106 -13.45 -12.34 -3.84
CA PRO A 106 -14.91 -12.33 -3.88
C PRO A 106 -15.48 -12.83 -5.20
N PRO A 107 -16.71 -13.38 -5.21
CA PRO A 107 -17.38 -13.85 -6.41
C PRO A 107 -17.61 -12.74 -7.43
N TYR A 108 -17.63 -13.13 -8.71
CA TYR A 108 -18.01 -12.23 -9.80
C TYR A 108 -19.42 -11.65 -9.57
N GLY A 109 -19.61 -10.39 -9.95
CA GLY A 109 -20.92 -9.72 -9.86
C GLY A 109 -21.24 -9.07 -8.50
N THR A 110 -20.43 -9.31 -7.45
CA THR A 110 -20.67 -8.72 -6.12
C THR A 110 -20.17 -7.28 -6.00
N GLY A 111 -19.37 -6.77 -6.97
CA GLY A 111 -18.68 -5.49 -6.89
C GLY A 111 -17.50 -5.47 -5.90
N ALA A 112 -17.33 -6.54 -5.12
CA ALA A 112 -16.21 -6.71 -4.19
C ALA A 112 -14.98 -7.27 -4.89
N THR A 113 -13.80 -7.04 -4.30
CA THR A 113 -12.51 -7.44 -4.87
C THR A 113 -11.54 -7.85 -3.77
N LEU A 114 -10.46 -8.53 -4.12
CA LEU A 114 -9.35 -8.74 -3.20
C LEU A 114 -8.34 -7.60 -3.39
N TYR A 115 -8.18 -6.77 -2.37
CA TYR A 115 -7.20 -5.70 -2.35
C TYR A 115 -5.82 -6.25 -1.95
N LEU A 116 -4.77 -5.82 -2.64
CA LEU A 116 -3.39 -6.13 -2.32
C LEU A 116 -2.69 -4.87 -1.80
N ARG A 117 -1.92 -5.03 -0.72
CA ARG A 117 -1.07 -4.00 -0.15
C ARG A 117 0.40 -4.45 -0.17
N PRO A 118 1.14 -4.18 -1.25
CA PRO A 118 2.60 -4.16 -1.21
C PRO A 118 3.08 -3.00 -0.34
N LEU A 119 4.05 -3.27 0.53
CA LEU A 119 4.66 -2.31 1.45
C LEU A 119 6.15 -2.59 1.50
N GLU A 120 6.98 -1.57 1.35
CA GLU A 120 8.41 -1.61 1.61
C GLU A 120 8.76 -0.67 2.75
N ILE A 121 9.56 -1.14 3.70
CA ILE A 121 9.98 -0.37 4.88
C ILE A 121 11.49 -0.43 5.07
N GLY A 122 12.06 0.70 5.49
CA GLY A 122 13.44 0.79 5.93
C GLY A 122 13.61 0.13 7.30
N MET A 123 14.49 -0.85 7.35
CA MET A 123 14.82 -1.66 8.53
C MET A 123 16.15 -1.24 9.13
N GLY A 124 16.58 -1.98 10.15
CA GLY A 124 17.89 -1.80 10.79
C GLY A 124 17.82 -1.00 12.07
N ALA A 125 18.92 -1.06 12.83
CA ALA A 125 19.02 -0.52 14.17
C ALA A 125 19.87 0.76 14.16
N PHE A 126 19.33 1.86 13.59
CA PHE A 126 20.05 3.11 13.67
C PHE A 126 19.15 4.35 13.59
N LEU A 127 19.52 5.40 14.31
CA LEU A 127 18.91 6.72 14.27
C LEU A 127 19.79 7.67 13.44
N GLY A 128 19.19 8.35 12.47
CA GLY A 128 19.86 9.33 11.63
C GLY A 128 19.12 9.54 10.32
N VAL A 129 19.12 10.78 9.80
CA VAL A 129 18.47 11.12 8.53
C VAL A 129 19.44 10.80 7.40
N HIS A 130 19.47 9.54 6.99
CA HIS A 130 20.25 9.06 5.85
C HIS A 130 19.61 7.78 5.27
N PRO A 131 19.94 7.38 4.04
CA PRO A 131 19.37 6.17 3.43
C PRO A 131 19.59 4.94 4.31
N ALA A 132 18.54 4.14 4.48
CA ALA A 132 18.62 2.86 5.15
C ALA A 132 19.48 1.87 4.35
N LYS A 133 20.05 0.88 5.02
CA LYS A 133 20.86 -0.17 4.38
C LYS A 133 20.13 -1.51 4.30
N GLU A 134 19.09 -1.66 5.08
CA GLU A 134 18.26 -2.86 5.13
C GLU A 134 16.82 -2.48 4.86
N PHE A 135 16.11 -3.31 4.09
CA PHE A 135 14.70 -3.11 3.77
C PHE A 135 13.96 -4.44 3.85
N MET A 136 12.65 -4.34 4.02
CA MET A 136 11.75 -5.47 3.88
C MET A 136 10.58 -5.07 2.98
N VAL A 137 10.28 -5.91 2.00
CA VAL A 137 9.01 -5.85 1.26
C VAL A 137 8.07 -6.91 1.82
N CYS A 138 6.83 -6.53 2.09
CA CYS A 138 5.76 -7.47 2.36
C CYS A 138 4.55 -7.18 1.46
N VAL A 139 3.80 -8.23 1.12
CA VAL A 139 2.54 -8.12 0.39
C VAL A 139 1.48 -8.88 1.17
N PHE A 140 0.41 -8.21 1.52
CA PHE A 140 -0.76 -8.80 2.15
C PHE A 140 -2.04 -8.43 1.42
N VAL A 141 -3.12 -9.15 1.67
CA VAL A 141 -4.39 -9.01 0.96
C VAL A 141 -5.56 -8.87 1.93
N SER A 142 -6.61 -8.21 1.46
CA SER A 142 -7.86 -8.07 2.20
C SER A 142 -9.05 -8.02 1.23
N PRO A 143 -10.13 -8.80 1.45
CA PRO A 143 -11.37 -8.62 0.73
C PRO A 143 -11.95 -7.23 1.01
N VAL A 144 -12.37 -6.52 -0.04
CA VAL A 144 -12.96 -5.18 0.10
C VAL A 144 -14.23 -5.08 -0.73
N GLY A 145 -15.23 -4.41 -0.19
CA GLY A 145 -16.44 -4.05 -0.93
C GLY A 145 -16.21 -2.96 -1.97
N ALA A 146 -17.26 -2.58 -2.67
CA ALA A 146 -17.23 -1.43 -3.57
C ALA A 146 -16.85 -0.17 -2.79
N TYR A 147 -15.93 0.63 -3.33
CA TYR A 147 -15.49 1.88 -2.70
C TYR A 147 -16.67 2.87 -2.54
N PHE A 148 -17.48 2.99 -3.59
CA PHE A 148 -18.72 3.76 -3.55
C PHE A 148 -19.90 2.79 -3.45
N LYS A 149 -20.55 2.74 -2.28
CA LYS A 149 -21.70 1.83 -2.02
C LYS A 149 -22.88 2.08 -2.95
N GLU A 150 -23.04 3.30 -3.42
CA GLU A 150 -24.15 3.75 -4.27
C GLU A 150 -23.79 3.79 -5.77
N GLY A 151 -22.65 3.21 -6.17
CA GLY A 151 -22.17 3.23 -7.54
C GLY A 151 -21.52 4.55 -7.93
N ILE A 152 -21.47 4.84 -9.26
CA ILE A 152 -20.85 6.06 -9.78
C ILE A 152 -21.84 7.22 -9.62
N LYS A 153 -21.59 8.09 -8.64
CA LYS A 153 -22.34 9.32 -8.40
C LYS A 153 -21.38 10.50 -8.29
N PRO A 154 -21.82 11.72 -8.65
CA PRO A 154 -21.04 12.93 -8.39
C PRO A 154 -20.75 13.08 -6.89
N ILE A 155 -19.54 13.52 -6.55
CA ILE A 155 -19.14 13.85 -5.19
C ILE A 155 -18.93 15.36 -5.08
N ARG A 156 -19.12 15.91 -3.88
CA ARG A 156 -18.74 17.29 -3.59
C ARG A 156 -17.26 17.31 -3.22
N VAL A 157 -16.56 18.33 -3.69
CA VAL A 157 -15.17 18.60 -3.32
C VAL A 157 -15.06 20.01 -2.77
N ILE A 158 -14.19 20.20 -1.80
CA ILE A 158 -13.87 21.50 -1.21
C ILE A 158 -12.45 21.87 -1.65
N VAL A 159 -12.27 23.06 -2.18
CA VAL A 159 -10.95 23.65 -2.40
C VAL A 159 -10.60 24.42 -1.14
N ASN A 160 -9.59 23.94 -0.42
CA ASN A 160 -9.12 24.59 0.80
C ASN A 160 -7.72 25.15 0.56
N PRO A 161 -7.53 26.48 0.59
CA PRO A 161 -6.24 27.13 0.36
C PRO A 161 -5.28 27.06 1.56
N ASP A 162 -5.78 26.64 2.74
CA ASP A 162 -5.02 26.65 4.00
C ASP A 162 -4.20 25.39 4.22
N TYR A 163 -4.39 24.36 3.35
CA TYR A 163 -3.72 23.07 3.50
C TYR A 163 -2.99 22.67 2.23
N ASP A 164 -1.70 22.38 2.37
CA ASP A 164 -0.87 21.76 1.35
C ASP A 164 -0.62 20.28 1.68
N ARG A 165 -1.05 19.39 0.79
CA ARG A 165 -0.74 17.94 0.94
C ARG A 165 0.75 17.65 0.73
N ALA A 166 1.41 18.37 -0.15
CA ALA A 166 2.80 18.14 -0.50
C ALA A 166 3.46 19.41 -1.02
N ALA A 167 4.67 19.70 -0.52
CA ALA A 167 5.48 20.82 -1.00
C ALA A 167 5.92 20.63 -2.47
N PRO A 168 6.10 21.72 -3.23
CA PRO A 168 6.72 21.67 -4.55
C PRO A 168 8.09 20.99 -4.49
N ARG A 169 8.36 20.04 -5.41
CA ARG A 169 9.59 19.23 -5.48
C ARG A 169 9.82 18.30 -4.27
N GLY A 170 8.82 18.16 -3.37
CA GLY A 170 8.82 17.20 -2.28
C GLY A 170 8.46 15.80 -2.73
N THR A 171 7.75 15.07 -1.86
CA THR A 171 7.37 13.65 -2.07
C THR A 171 5.98 13.46 -2.68
N GLY A 172 5.32 14.53 -3.14
CA GLY A 172 3.95 14.49 -3.64
C GLY A 172 3.72 13.63 -4.89
N ASP A 173 4.77 13.37 -5.65
CA ASP A 173 4.79 12.58 -6.88
C ASP A 173 5.06 11.09 -6.65
N VAL A 174 5.28 10.67 -5.39
CA VAL A 174 5.55 9.27 -5.02
C VAL A 174 4.55 8.76 -3.98
N LYS A 175 4.52 7.44 -3.78
CA LYS A 175 3.53 6.79 -2.94
C LYS A 175 4.12 6.37 -1.60
N CYS A 176 4.24 7.34 -0.68
CA CYS A 176 4.77 7.16 0.67
C CYS A 176 3.77 7.64 1.74
N GLY A 177 3.87 7.13 2.96
CA GLY A 177 2.93 7.38 4.05
C GLY A 177 2.86 8.84 4.50
N GLY A 178 3.96 9.57 4.43
CA GLY A 178 3.99 10.98 4.78
C GLY A 178 3.00 11.84 3.99
N ASN A 179 2.78 11.53 2.71
CA ASN A 179 1.77 12.21 1.90
C ASN A 179 0.34 11.98 2.38
N TYR A 180 0.09 10.85 3.06
CA TYR A 180 -1.23 10.50 3.59
C TYR A 180 -1.41 11.05 4.99
N ALA A 181 -0.38 11.00 5.82
CA ALA A 181 -0.41 11.64 7.13
C ALA A 181 -0.68 13.15 7.02
N ALA A 182 -0.03 13.82 6.06
CA ALA A 182 -0.24 15.26 5.79
C ALA A 182 -1.68 15.61 5.34
N SER A 183 -2.49 14.64 4.91
CA SER A 183 -3.88 14.87 4.49
C SER A 183 -4.92 14.63 5.59
N LEU A 184 -4.53 14.17 6.78
CA LEU A 184 -5.48 13.78 7.84
C LEU A 184 -6.22 14.98 8.40
N GLU A 185 -5.51 16.07 8.72
CA GLU A 185 -6.13 17.28 9.27
C GLU A 185 -7.16 17.88 8.30
N ALA A 186 -6.79 18.01 7.02
CA ALA A 186 -7.73 18.48 6.00
C ALA A 186 -8.93 17.53 5.84
N GLY A 187 -8.73 16.22 5.96
CA GLY A 187 -9.78 15.21 5.92
C GLY A 187 -10.76 15.35 7.09
N GLU A 188 -10.28 15.58 8.29
CA GLU A 188 -11.11 15.82 9.47
C GLU A 188 -11.91 17.12 9.35
N ALA A 189 -11.28 18.20 8.86
CA ALA A 189 -11.97 19.48 8.64
C ALA A 189 -13.13 19.34 7.64
N VAL A 190 -12.96 18.54 6.58
CA VAL A 190 -14.03 18.25 5.61
C VAL A 190 -15.15 17.41 6.25
N SER A 191 -14.81 16.41 7.04
CA SER A 191 -15.80 15.57 7.74
C SER A 191 -16.63 16.40 8.72
N TYR A 192 -15.99 17.31 9.46
CA TYR A 192 -16.67 18.24 10.39
C TYR A 192 -17.64 19.16 9.67
N THR A 193 -17.27 19.74 8.52
CA THR A 193 -18.14 20.63 7.74
C THR A 193 -19.37 19.91 7.15
N HIS A 194 -19.28 18.62 6.88
CA HIS A 194 -20.43 17.81 6.45
C HIS A 194 -21.44 17.55 7.57
N LEU A 195 -21.00 17.53 8.83
CA LEU A 195 -21.85 17.33 10.01
C LEU A 195 -22.54 18.62 10.46
N THR A 196 -22.07 19.79 10.03
CA THR A 196 -22.52 21.11 10.52
C THR A 196 -23.28 21.93 9.48
N LEU A 197 -23.58 21.41 8.29
CA LEU A 197 -24.45 22.10 7.36
C LEU A 197 -25.88 22.04 7.88
N PRO A 198 -26.49 23.20 8.28
CA PRO A 198 -27.90 23.24 8.62
C PRO A 198 -28.73 22.83 7.41
N THR A 199 -29.71 21.99 7.65
CA THR A 199 -30.76 21.64 6.69
C THR A 199 -31.55 22.85 6.26
#